data_626a59737d77ccb2985a1f3cfb175591
#
_entry.id   626a59737d77ccb2985a1f3cfb175591
#
_cell.length_a   1.000
_cell.length_b   1.000
_cell.length_c   1.000
_cell.angle_alpha   90.00
_cell.angle_beta   90.00
_cell.angle_gamma   90.00
#
_symmetry.space_group_name_H-M   'P 1'
#
loop_
_entity.id
_entity.type
_entity.pdbx_description
1 polymer ?
#
loop_
_entity_poly.entity_id
_entity_poly.type
_entity_poly.pdbx_seq_one_letter_code
_entity_poly.pdbx_strand_id
1 'polypeptide(L)' 'MKKLNVLVGCEYSGVVREAFAARGHNAWSCDLLPSDIPTDRHYQGDIFDFIEGDWDLAIF' A
#
# COMPACT_ATOMS: atom_id res chain seq x y z
N MET A 1 -10.35 -16.66 -5.46
CA MET A 1 -9.19 -16.30 -4.62
C MET A 1 -9.61 -15.27 -3.58
N LYS A 2 -9.14 -15.43 -2.34
CA LYS A 2 -9.47 -14.50 -1.27
C LYS A 2 -8.81 -13.14 -1.52
N LYS A 3 -9.59 -12.08 -1.41
CA LYS A 3 -9.09 -10.70 -1.48
C LYS A 3 -8.39 -10.34 -0.15
N LEU A 4 -7.15 -9.91 -0.24
CA LEU A 4 -6.36 -9.51 0.93
C LEU A 4 -6.28 -7.99 1.04
N ASN A 5 -6.17 -7.50 2.27
CA ASN A 5 -5.80 -6.13 2.55
C ASN A 5 -4.28 -6.07 2.69
N VAL A 6 -3.60 -5.40 1.78
CA VAL A 6 -2.14 -5.39 1.68
C VAL A 6 -1.63 -3.98 1.88
N LEU A 7 -0.67 -3.82 2.79
CA LEU A 7 0.03 -2.56 2.99
C LEU A 7 1.48 -2.72 2.53
N VAL A 8 1.91 -1.85 1.62
CA VAL A 8 3.29 -1.79 1.15
C VAL A 8 3.92 -0.53 1.72
N GLY A 9 4.79 -0.69 2.70
CA GLY A 9 5.44 0.42 3.37
C GLY A 9 6.71 0.87 2.65
N CYS A 10 7.07 2.14 2.84
CA CYS A 10 8.27 2.71 2.26
C CYS A 10 8.31 2.59 0.74
N GLU A 11 7.16 2.74 0.09
CA GLU A 11 7.06 2.67 -1.34
C GLU A 11 6.28 3.86 -1.91
N TYR A 12 6.96 4.67 -2.71
CA TYR A 12 6.30 5.76 -3.41
C TYR A 12 6.13 5.49 -4.92
N SER A 13 6.85 4.52 -5.49
CA SER A 13 6.77 4.21 -6.92
C SER A 13 5.42 3.65 -7.34
N GLY A 14 4.77 2.91 -6.45
CA GLY A 14 3.50 2.27 -6.74
C GLY A 14 3.62 0.92 -7.44
N VAL A 15 4.81 0.47 -7.78
CA VAL A 15 5.01 -0.77 -8.56
C VAL A 15 4.48 -1.99 -7.82
N VAL A 16 4.87 -2.16 -6.56
CA VAL A 16 4.44 -3.33 -5.77
C VAL A 16 2.95 -3.24 -5.43
N ARG A 17 2.49 -2.06 -5.01
CA ARG A 17 1.06 -1.83 -4.75
C ARG A 17 0.21 -2.19 -5.96
N GLU A 18 0.58 -1.73 -7.16
CA GLU A 18 -0.18 -1.98 -8.37
C GLU A 18 -0.13 -3.46 -8.78
N ALA A 19 0.96 -4.15 -8.49
CA ALA A 19 1.06 -5.58 -8.76
C ALA A 19 0.05 -6.37 -7.91
N PHE A 20 -0.11 -6.02 -6.64
CA PHE A 20 -1.14 -6.65 -5.80
C PHE A 20 -2.54 -6.26 -6.22
N ALA A 21 -2.75 -4.99 -6.58
CA ALA A 21 -4.06 -4.51 -7.03
C ALA A 21 -4.49 -5.22 -8.32
N ALA A 22 -3.56 -5.46 -9.24
CA ALA A 22 -3.84 -6.17 -10.48
C ALA A 22 -4.29 -7.62 -10.25
N ARG A 23 -3.95 -8.19 -9.09
CA ARG A 23 -4.39 -9.53 -8.71
C ARG A 23 -5.67 -9.53 -7.87
N GLY A 24 -6.34 -8.40 -7.77
CA GLY A 24 -7.62 -8.28 -7.09
C GLY A 24 -7.54 -8.01 -5.60
N HIS A 25 -6.36 -7.68 -5.08
CA HIS A 25 -6.21 -7.35 -3.66
C HIS A 25 -6.46 -5.87 -3.39
N ASN A 26 -6.87 -5.56 -2.17
CA ASN A 26 -7.00 -4.18 -1.71
C ASN A 26 -5.63 -3.71 -1.22
N ALA A 27 -4.84 -3.15 -2.13
CA ALA A 27 -3.44 -2.80 -1.88
C ALA A 27 -3.28 -1.30 -1.68
N TRP A 28 -2.56 -0.95 -0.62
CA TRP A 28 -2.23 0.44 -0.28
C TRP A 28 -0.72 0.57 -0.16
N SER A 29 -0.20 1.73 -0.52
CA SER A 29 1.21 2.06 -0.27
C SER A 29 1.31 3.17 0.77
N CYS A 30 2.47 3.25 1.42
CA CYS A 30 2.77 4.26 2.42
C CYS A 30 4.21 4.70 2.29
N ASP A 31 4.43 6.01 2.24
CA ASP A 31 5.77 6.59 2.21
C ASP A 31 5.67 8.06 2.65
N LEU A 32 6.79 8.65 3.05
CA LEU A 32 6.83 10.08 3.35
C LEU A 32 6.72 10.91 2.07
N LEU A 33 7.08 10.34 0.92
CA LEU A 33 6.95 10.97 -0.38
C LEU A 33 5.59 10.65 -1.01
N PRO A 34 5.08 11.53 -1.89
CA PRO A 34 3.88 11.22 -2.63
C PRO A 34 4.12 10.09 -3.63
N SER A 35 3.05 9.39 -4.01
CA SER A 35 3.16 8.31 -4.99
C SER A 35 3.50 8.87 -6.38
N ASP A 36 4.39 8.19 -7.10
CA ASP A 36 4.70 8.51 -8.49
C ASP A 36 3.50 8.26 -9.42
N ILE A 37 2.67 7.29 -9.06
CA ILE A 37 1.46 6.95 -9.81
C ILE A 37 0.27 7.61 -9.13
N PRO A 38 -0.52 8.44 -9.82
CA PRO A 38 -1.70 9.05 -9.22
C PRO A 38 -2.67 7.98 -8.69
N THR A 39 -3.03 8.10 -7.42
CA THR A 39 -3.89 7.11 -6.75
C THR A 39 -4.46 7.71 -5.47
N ASP A 40 -5.62 7.20 -5.05
CA ASP A 40 -6.17 7.46 -3.72
C ASP A 40 -5.75 6.38 -2.70
N ARG A 41 -4.93 5.41 -3.12
CA ARG A 41 -4.50 4.28 -2.28
C ARG A 41 -3.06 4.41 -1.83
N HIS A 42 -2.59 5.63 -1.67
CA HIS A 42 -1.26 5.92 -1.14
C HIS A 42 -1.41 6.83 0.07
N TYR A 43 -0.87 6.40 1.20
CA TYR A 43 -0.82 7.22 2.40
C TYR A 43 0.54 7.91 2.46
N GLN A 44 0.54 9.23 2.36
CA GLN A 44 1.76 10.03 2.49
C GLN A 44 1.94 10.41 3.96
N GLY A 45 2.84 9.72 4.63
CA GLY A 45 3.09 9.95 6.05
C GLY A 45 3.94 8.85 6.65
N ASP A 46 3.98 8.82 7.99
CA ASP A 46 4.73 7.81 8.72
C ASP A 46 3.96 6.50 8.73
N ILE A 47 4.67 5.40 8.41
CA ILE A 47 4.07 4.07 8.39
C ILE A 47 3.45 3.68 9.74
N PHE A 48 4.02 4.17 10.85
CA PHE A 48 3.50 3.87 12.19
C PHE A 48 2.09 4.41 12.41
N ASP A 49 1.71 5.46 11.71
CA ASP A 49 0.35 6.00 11.78
C ASP A 49 -0.67 5.11 11.08
N PHE A 50 -0.21 4.22 10.20
CA PHE A 50 -1.06 3.45 9.31
C PHE A 50 -1.01 1.95 9.57
N ILE A 51 0.06 1.46 10.19
CA ILE A 51 0.31 0.02 10.35
C ILE A 51 -0.71 -0.69 11.24
N GLU A 52 -1.40 0.03 12.09
CA GLU A 52 -2.38 -0.56 13.03
C GLU A 52 -3.73 -0.87 12.36
N GLY A 53 -3.86 -0.69 11.06
CA GLY A 53 -5.07 -1.07 10.33
C GLY A 53 -5.21 -2.58 10.22
N ASP A 54 -6.36 -3.00 9.66
CA ASP A 54 -6.66 -4.43 9.45
C ASP A 54 -5.95 -4.96 8.21
N TRP A 55 -4.64 -5.13 8.32
CA TRP A 55 -3.82 -5.63 7.21
C TRP A 55 -3.65 -7.13 7.30
N ASP A 56 -3.88 -7.83 6.19
CA ASP A 56 -3.60 -9.26 6.08
C ASP A 56 -2.12 -9.50 5.77
N LEU A 57 -1.49 -8.55 5.08
CA LEU A 57 -0.08 -8.62 4.72
C LEU A 57 0.50 -7.21 4.74
N ALA A 58 1.65 -7.06 5.36
CA ALA A 58 2.39 -5.80 5.35
C ALA A 58 3.82 -6.07 4.90
N ILE A 59 4.28 -5.30 3.91
CA ILE A 59 5.61 -5.44 3.31
C ILE A 59 6.35 -4.11 3.50
N PHE A 60 7.57 -4.20 4.00
CA PHE A 60 8.40 -3.02 4.23
C PHE A 60 9.70 -3.08 3.44
#